data_3e535bb55fcc66232f047c8bf23fa19b
#
_entry.id   3e535bb55fcc66232f047c8bf23fa19b
#
_cell.length_a   1.000
_cell.length_b   1.000
_cell.length_c   1.000
_cell.angle_alpha   90.00
_cell.angle_beta   90.00
_cell.angle_gamma   90.00
#
_symmetry.space_group_name_H-M   'P 1'
#
loop_
_entity.id
_entity.type
_entity.pdbx_description
1 polymer ?
#
loop_
_entity_poly.entity_id
_entity_poly.type
_entity_poly.pdbx_seq_one_letter_code
_entity_poly.pdbx_strand_id
1 'polypeptide(L)'
;EGHNTELLHRYVLAMALELKANAADLADCEVQAIRLGGGSASIINGSDLDHLLRLIRSCYHVAEDAPVTMRTCPADINGANMPFYNRSHFTRYDLELYSLEPLDFCTLDTLNYSEQMPYITHGFLRADRRDSMGFVLLYGKKTVSRWGFRHSVLEVTRRPVCHVLLQRCAGADMLDDAAAQAQLDEAAQLLTEAGFVQYLQSPAVRTNSGRARPTVWMCWPSACRPTPGWTA
;
A
#
# COMPACT_ATOMS: atom_id res chain seq x y z
N GLU A 1 3.59 -5.86 20.16
CA GLU A 1 4.98 -5.39 20.37
C GLU A 1 4.98 -3.89 20.15
N GLY A 2 5.22 -3.11 21.22
CA GLY A 2 5.26 -1.66 21.14
C GLY A 2 6.41 -1.22 20.24
N HIS A 3 6.10 -0.42 19.22
CA HIS A 3 7.14 0.18 18.40
C HIS A 3 8.00 1.10 19.28
N ASN A 4 9.33 0.91 19.24
CA ASN A 4 10.24 1.79 19.93
C ASN A 4 10.29 3.14 19.20
N THR A 5 9.54 4.13 19.69
CA THR A 5 9.40 5.46 19.09
C THR A 5 10.75 6.16 18.93
N GLU A 6 11.66 5.98 19.89
CA GLU A 6 13.00 6.57 19.82
C GLU A 6 13.83 5.93 18.69
N LEU A 7 13.73 4.61 18.53
CA LEU A 7 14.42 3.91 17.44
C LEU A 7 13.88 4.37 16.08
N LEU A 8 12.57 4.52 15.94
CA LEU A 8 11.94 5.02 14.73
C LEU A 8 12.41 6.45 14.41
N HIS A 9 12.45 7.32 15.41
CA HIS A 9 12.94 8.68 15.22
C HIS A 9 14.41 8.71 14.79
N ARG A 10 15.28 7.91 15.42
CA ARG A 10 16.69 7.77 15.02
C ARG A 10 16.82 7.22 13.58
N TYR A 11 15.96 6.30 13.19
CA TYR A 11 15.90 5.79 11.83
C TYR A 11 15.54 6.89 10.82
N VAL A 12 14.55 7.73 11.14
CA VAL A 12 14.19 8.90 10.32
C VAL A 12 15.36 9.89 10.18
N LEU A 13 16.08 10.15 11.27
CA LEU A 13 17.28 11.01 11.24
C LEU A 13 18.39 10.41 10.36
N ALA A 14 18.59 9.09 10.41
CA ALA A 14 19.56 8.41 9.55
C ALA A 14 19.16 8.51 8.06
N MET A 15 17.90 8.30 7.73
CA MET A 15 17.39 8.51 6.37
C MET A 15 17.55 9.95 5.90
N ALA A 16 17.33 10.92 6.78
CA ALA A 16 17.52 12.34 6.46
C ALA A 16 18.98 12.67 6.15
N LEU A 17 19.94 12.06 6.86
CA LEU A 17 21.37 12.21 6.57
C LEU A 17 21.74 11.56 5.23
N GLU A 18 21.23 10.38 4.95
CA GLU A 18 21.46 9.66 3.68
C GLU A 18 20.90 10.44 2.49
N LEU A 19 19.68 10.98 2.60
CA LEU A 19 19.10 11.84 1.57
C LEU A 19 19.99 13.05 1.28
N LYS A 20 20.50 13.73 2.30
CA LYS A 20 21.40 14.86 2.13
C LYS A 20 22.74 14.48 1.49
N ALA A 21 23.30 13.34 1.91
CA ALA A 21 24.58 12.87 1.40
C ALA A 21 24.53 12.53 -0.10
N ASN A 22 23.42 11.94 -0.56
CA ASN A 22 23.27 11.54 -1.96
C ASN A 22 22.75 12.67 -2.88
N ALA A 23 22.40 13.83 -2.36
CA ALA A 23 21.78 14.91 -3.14
C ALA A 23 22.69 15.42 -4.26
N ALA A 24 24.01 15.52 -4.00
CA ALA A 24 24.97 15.98 -5.01
C ALA A 24 25.10 15.02 -6.18
N ASP A 25 25.06 13.70 -5.92
CA ASP A 25 25.20 12.66 -6.94
C ASP A 25 23.99 12.59 -7.86
N LEU A 26 22.85 13.12 -7.44
CA LEU A 26 21.57 13.11 -8.15
C LEU A 26 21.13 14.52 -8.58
N ALA A 27 22.04 15.48 -8.57
CA ALA A 27 21.73 16.89 -8.87
C ALA A 27 21.16 17.09 -10.29
N ASP A 28 21.59 16.27 -11.25
CA ASP A 28 21.13 16.30 -12.64
C ASP A 28 19.88 15.42 -12.89
N CYS A 29 19.34 14.77 -11.85
CA CYS A 29 18.20 13.89 -11.96
C CYS A 29 16.91 14.59 -11.50
N GLU A 30 15.82 14.35 -12.20
CA GLU A 30 14.49 14.75 -11.76
C GLU A 30 13.76 13.58 -11.12
N VAL A 31 13.27 13.76 -9.88
CA VAL A 31 12.49 12.76 -9.17
C VAL A 31 11.06 12.74 -9.71
N GLN A 32 10.71 11.69 -10.41
CA GLN A 32 9.40 11.52 -11.05
C GLN A 32 8.33 10.92 -10.13
N ALA A 33 8.71 10.31 -9.01
CA ALA A 33 7.78 9.75 -8.03
C ALA A 33 8.46 9.54 -6.67
N ILE A 34 7.69 9.66 -5.61
CA ILE A 34 8.11 9.35 -4.23
C ILE A 34 7.23 8.22 -3.71
N ARG A 35 7.86 7.13 -3.25
CA ARG A 35 7.15 6.02 -2.62
C ARG A 35 7.68 5.73 -1.23
N LEU A 36 6.83 5.85 -0.23
CA LEU A 36 7.12 5.45 1.14
C LEU A 36 6.62 4.02 1.37
N GLY A 37 7.55 3.10 1.56
CA GLY A 37 7.28 1.67 1.65
C GLY A 37 8.45 0.91 2.29
N GLY A 38 8.53 -0.39 2.01
CA GLY A 38 9.53 -1.28 2.62
C GLY A 38 9.04 -2.02 3.86
N GLY A 39 7.78 -1.86 4.17
CA GLY A 39 6.97 -2.27 5.28
C GLY A 39 5.84 -1.27 5.38
N SER A 40 5.11 -1.23 6.50
CA SER A 40 4.13 -0.16 6.73
C SER A 40 4.88 1.14 7.10
N ALA A 41 4.97 2.07 6.15
CA ALA A 41 5.62 3.37 6.39
C ALA A 41 4.87 4.20 7.43
N SER A 42 3.60 3.91 7.63
CA SER A 42 2.71 4.58 8.57
C SER A 42 3.02 4.34 10.06
N ILE A 43 3.94 3.42 10.38
CA ILE A 43 4.47 3.30 11.76
C ILE A 43 5.32 4.52 12.18
N ILE A 44 5.84 5.27 11.19
CA ILE A 44 6.54 6.52 11.43
C ILE A 44 5.47 7.59 11.70
N ASN A 45 5.69 8.39 12.73
CA ASN A 45 4.72 9.44 13.06
C ASN A 45 4.59 10.47 11.92
N GLY A 46 3.41 11.09 11.84
CA GLY A 46 3.09 11.99 10.73
C GLY A 46 4.00 13.21 10.62
N SER A 47 4.56 13.72 11.73
CA SER A 47 5.47 14.86 11.72
C SER A 47 6.83 14.50 11.12
N ASP A 48 7.34 13.30 11.40
CA ASP A 48 8.59 12.80 10.84
C ASP A 48 8.45 12.49 9.34
N LEU A 49 7.30 11.93 8.92
CA LEU A 49 6.98 11.73 7.50
C LEU A 49 6.93 13.07 6.74
N ASP A 50 6.26 14.07 7.30
CA ASP A 50 6.19 15.41 6.71
C ASP A 50 7.57 16.05 6.61
N HIS A 51 8.42 15.87 7.64
CA HIS A 51 9.80 16.33 7.63
C HIS A 51 10.61 15.69 6.49
N LEU A 52 10.52 14.37 6.31
CA LEU A 52 11.19 13.65 5.22
C LEU A 52 10.73 14.13 3.85
N LEU A 53 9.43 14.30 3.64
CA LEU A 53 8.91 14.79 2.35
C LEU A 53 9.37 16.22 2.02
N ARG A 54 9.40 17.10 3.03
CA ARG A 54 9.96 18.45 2.85
C ARG A 54 11.45 18.40 2.55
N LEU A 55 12.20 17.54 3.22
CA LEU A 55 13.62 17.35 2.97
C LEU A 55 13.89 16.86 1.54
N ILE A 56 13.15 15.86 1.07
CA ILE A 56 13.28 15.38 -0.31
C ILE A 56 13.09 16.53 -1.29
N ARG A 57 12.01 17.29 -1.14
CA ARG A 57 11.74 18.44 -2.03
C ARG A 57 12.77 19.56 -1.92
N SER A 58 13.49 19.67 -0.81
CA SER A 58 14.57 20.69 -0.64
C SER A 58 15.91 20.23 -1.17
N CYS A 59 16.17 18.93 -1.20
CA CYS A 59 17.46 18.36 -1.62
C CYS A 59 17.48 17.91 -3.09
N TYR A 60 16.31 17.63 -3.67
CA TYR A 60 16.20 17.05 -5.01
C TYR A 60 15.27 17.86 -5.89
N HIS A 61 15.53 17.82 -7.19
CA HIS A 61 14.60 18.34 -8.18
C HIS A 61 13.44 17.33 -8.32
N VAL A 62 12.30 17.65 -7.71
CA VAL A 62 11.09 16.81 -7.74
C VAL A 62 10.11 17.42 -8.74
N ALA A 63 9.62 16.64 -9.71
CA ALA A 63 8.63 17.08 -10.66
C ALA A 63 7.36 17.59 -9.93
N GLU A 64 6.73 18.63 -10.45
CA GLU A 64 5.60 19.30 -9.79
C GLU A 64 4.42 18.34 -9.58
N ASP A 65 4.20 17.44 -10.52
CA ASP A 65 3.14 16.44 -10.54
C ASP A 65 3.60 15.05 -10.01
N ALA A 66 4.83 14.96 -9.47
CA ALA A 66 5.38 13.70 -8.97
C ALA A 66 4.45 13.06 -7.94
N PRO A 67 3.95 11.84 -8.20
CA PRO A 67 3.07 11.16 -7.26
C PRO A 67 3.82 10.81 -5.98
N VAL A 68 3.18 11.06 -4.85
CA VAL A 68 3.66 10.66 -3.52
C VAL A 68 2.75 9.58 -3.00
N THR A 69 3.27 8.37 -2.87
CA THR A 69 2.49 7.20 -2.44
C THR A 69 3.00 6.67 -1.11
N MET A 70 2.08 6.23 -0.26
CA MET A 70 2.41 5.64 1.03
C MET A 70 1.66 4.32 1.23
N ARG A 71 2.40 3.29 1.68
CA ARG A 71 1.80 2.07 2.17
C ARG A 71 1.45 2.24 3.65
N THR A 72 0.23 1.91 4.02
CA THR A 72 -0.28 2.06 5.38
C THR A 72 -1.07 0.82 5.80
N CYS A 73 -1.14 0.57 7.10
CA CYS A 73 -2.02 -0.46 7.64
C CYS A 73 -3.22 0.18 8.38
N PRO A 74 -4.32 -0.56 8.57
CA PRO A 74 -5.50 -0.02 9.26
C PRO A 74 -5.23 0.53 10.65
N ALA A 75 -4.29 -0.07 11.41
CA ALA A 75 -3.95 0.37 12.75
C ALA A 75 -3.41 1.80 12.82
N ASP A 76 -2.74 2.23 11.76
CA ASP A 76 -2.09 3.53 11.71
C ASP A 76 -3.02 4.64 11.22
N ILE A 77 -4.21 4.25 10.71
CA ILE A 77 -5.25 5.18 10.30
C ILE A 77 -6.08 5.55 11.52
N ASN A 78 -5.68 6.60 12.21
CA ASN A 78 -6.31 7.06 13.43
C ASN A 78 -6.39 8.59 13.49
N GLY A 79 -7.13 9.11 14.47
CA GLY A 79 -7.35 10.54 14.63
C GLY A 79 -6.08 11.36 14.84
N ALA A 80 -4.99 10.76 15.33
CA ALA A 80 -3.70 11.44 15.53
C ALA A 80 -2.93 11.59 14.22
N ASN A 81 -2.95 10.57 13.36
CA ASN A 81 -2.17 10.55 12.11
C ASN A 81 -2.90 11.22 10.93
N MET A 82 -4.22 11.11 10.86
CA MET A 82 -5.01 11.64 9.75
C MET A 82 -4.78 13.12 9.43
N PRO A 83 -4.63 14.05 10.42
CA PRO A 83 -4.33 15.45 10.11
C PRO A 83 -3.00 15.64 9.37
N PHE A 84 -2.00 14.83 9.67
CA PHE A 84 -0.71 14.87 8.97
C PHE A 84 -0.82 14.30 7.56
N TYR A 85 -1.47 13.16 7.41
CA TYR A 85 -1.70 12.56 6.09
C TYR A 85 -2.49 13.48 5.16
N ASN A 86 -3.45 14.22 5.69
CA ASN A 86 -4.22 15.19 4.92
C ASN A 86 -3.39 16.39 4.45
N ARG A 87 -2.36 16.80 5.21
CA ARG A 87 -1.49 17.95 4.87
C ARG A 87 -0.28 17.59 4.03
N SER A 88 0.18 16.35 4.11
CA SER A 88 1.47 15.91 3.53
C SER A 88 1.44 15.68 2.02
N HIS A 89 0.39 16.13 1.32
CA HIS A 89 0.29 16.04 -0.15
C HIS A 89 0.50 14.64 -0.72
N PHE A 90 0.06 13.60 -0.01
CA PHE A 90 0.03 12.27 -0.57
C PHE A 90 -1.00 12.19 -1.70
N THR A 91 -0.58 11.66 -2.83
CA THR A 91 -1.46 11.45 -3.99
C THR A 91 -2.20 10.12 -3.89
N ARG A 92 -1.60 9.11 -3.21
CA ARG A 92 -2.23 7.80 -3.02
C ARG A 92 -1.79 7.13 -1.72
N TYR A 93 -2.75 6.45 -1.10
CA TYR A 93 -2.52 5.53 0.01
C TYR A 93 -2.82 4.09 -0.43
N ASP A 94 -1.88 3.19 -0.22
CA ASP A 94 -2.05 1.77 -0.45
C ASP A 94 -2.31 1.09 0.90
N LEU A 95 -3.57 0.75 1.17
CA LEU A 95 -4.00 0.15 2.43
C LEU A 95 -3.72 -1.35 2.44
N GLU A 96 -2.87 -1.80 3.34
CA GLU A 96 -2.50 -3.20 3.50
C GLU A 96 -3.48 -3.93 4.40
N LEU A 97 -4.09 -5.00 3.87
CA LEU A 97 -5.10 -5.79 4.56
C LEU A 97 -4.89 -7.29 4.33
N TYR A 98 -5.24 -8.10 5.32
CA TYR A 98 -5.41 -9.55 5.17
C TYR A 98 -6.83 -9.91 4.75
N SER A 99 -7.81 -9.25 5.34
CA SER A 99 -9.23 -9.46 5.07
C SER A 99 -10.03 -8.22 5.42
N LEU A 100 -11.17 -8.04 4.78
CA LEU A 100 -12.23 -7.08 5.16
C LEU A 100 -13.39 -7.79 5.86
N GLU A 101 -13.27 -9.09 6.10
CA GLU A 101 -14.27 -9.87 6.80
C GLU A 101 -14.10 -9.71 8.32
N PRO A 102 -15.12 -9.26 9.05
CA PRO A 102 -15.04 -9.04 10.48
C PRO A 102 -14.58 -10.25 11.29
N LEU A 103 -15.00 -11.46 10.90
CA LEU A 103 -14.62 -12.70 11.59
C LEU A 103 -13.12 -13.02 11.45
N ASP A 104 -12.53 -12.74 10.30
CA ASP A 104 -11.09 -12.92 10.09
C ASP A 104 -10.28 -11.91 10.93
N PHE A 105 -10.79 -10.70 11.13
CA PHE A 105 -10.13 -9.71 12.00
C PHE A 105 -10.03 -10.17 13.45
N CYS A 106 -11.07 -10.81 13.97
CA CYS A 106 -11.05 -11.35 15.32
C CYS A 106 -9.99 -12.43 15.52
N THR A 107 -9.69 -13.22 14.47
CA THR A 107 -8.67 -14.28 14.51
C THR A 107 -7.25 -13.78 14.29
N LEU A 108 -7.08 -12.63 13.67
CA LEU A 108 -5.77 -12.05 13.39
C LEU A 108 -5.17 -11.32 14.59
N ASP A 109 -5.93 -11.13 15.68
CA ASP A 109 -5.54 -10.49 16.93
C ASP A 109 -4.86 -9.10 16.75
N THR A 110 -5.16 -8.46 15.64
CA THR A 110 -4.39 -7.29 15.25
C THR A 110 -5.15 -5.99 15.42
N LEU A 111 -6.50 -6.02 15.45
CA LEU A 111 -7.24 -4.76 15.40
C LEU A 111 -8.70 -4.87 15.77
N ASN A 112 -9.19 -3.85 16.43
CA ASN A 112 -10.60 -3.64 16.60
C ASN A 112 -11.21 -3.15 15.25
N TYR A 113 -11.71 -4.09 14.45
CA TYR A 113 -12.32 -3.83 13.14
C TYR A 113 -13.40 -2.75 13.21
N SER A 114 -14.25 -2.78 14.25
CA SER A 114 -15.35 -1.83 14.40
C SER A 114 -14.87 -0.40 14.63
N GLU A 115 -13.72 -0.23 15.27
CA GLU A 115 -13.12 1.09 15.49
C GLU A 115 -12.41 1.64 14.26
N GLN A 116 -11.84 0.77 13.44
CA GLN A 116 -10.99 1.19 12.33
C GLN A 116 -11.73 1.34 11.01
N MET A 117 -12.75 0.53 10.75
CA MET A 117 -13.52 0.63 9.51
C MET A 117 -14.15 2.00 9.27
N PRO A 118 -14.65 2.74 10.28
CA PRO A 118 -15.07 4.12 10.08
C PRO A 118 -13.95 5.03 9.60
N TYR A 119 -12.75 4.92 10.15
CA TYR A 119 -11.59 5.73 9.71
C TYR A 119 -11.17 5.37 8.30
N ILE A 120 -11.12 4.08 7.97
CA ILE A 120 -10.85 3.60 6.61
C ILE A 120 -11.89 4.17 5.64
N THR A 121 -13.15 4.08 6.01
CA THR A 121 -14.25 4.53 5.15
C THR A 121 -14.28 6.05 5.00
N HIS A 122 -14.20 6.79 6.09
CA HIS A 122 -14.30 8.25 6.07
C HIS A 122 -12.99 8.94 5.65
N GLY A 123 -11.84 8.41 6.07
CA GLY A 123 -10.54 9.01 5.78
C GLY A 123 -10.12 8.86 4.32
N PHE A 124 -10.45 7.73 3.71
CA PHE A 124 -10.00 7.40 2.35
C PHE A 124 -11.11 7.47 1.28
N LEU A 125 -12.38 7.37 1.65
CA LEU A 125 -13.50 7.38 0.70
C LEU A 125 -14.12 8.75 0.50
N ARG A 126 -13.46 9.81 0.89
CA ARG A 126 -13.91 11.17 0.53
C ARG A 126 -13.97 11.31 -0.98
N ALA A 127 -14.99 11.99 -1.46
CA ALA A 127 -15.27 12.13 -2.89
C ALA A 127 -14.11 12.76 -3.69
N ASP A 128 -13.33 13.62 -3.03
CA ASP A 128 -12.15 14.28 -3.56
C ASP A 128 -10.90 13.40 -3.66
N ARG A 129 -10.94 12.18 -3.10
CA ARG A 129 -9.80 11.25 -3.03
C ARG A 129 -10.06 9.89 -3.66
N ARG A 130 -11.12 9.75 -4.46
CA ARG A 130 -11.50 8.46 -5.07
C ARG A 130 -10.37 7.82 -5.87
N ASP A 131 -9.59 8.62 -6.59
CA ASP A 131 -8.50 8.16 -7.44
C ASP A 131 -7.17 7.97 -6.69
N SER A 132 -7.16 8.27 -5.38
CA SER A 132 -5.95 8.25 -4.55
C SER A 132 -5.88 7.07 -3.58
N MET A 133 -6.75 6.06 -3.73
CA MET A 133 -6.77 4.89 -2.86
C MET A 133 -6.39 3.62 -3.61
N GLY A 134 -5.45 2.88 -3.05
CA GLY A 134 -5.10 1.53 -3.43
C GLY A 134 -5.29 0.55 -2.28
N PHE A 135 -5.36 -0.73 -2.61
CA PHE A 135 -5.31 -1.82 -1.64
C PHE A 135 -4.15 -2.75 -1.90
N VAL A 136 -3.52 -3.20 -0.82
CA VAL A 136 -2.60 -4.32 -0.83
C VAL A 136 -3.27 -5.47 -0.10
N LEU A 137 -3.83 -6.42 -0.85
CA LEU A 137 -4.47 -7.59 -0.28
C LEU A 137 -3.44 -8.69 -0.09
N LEU A 138 -3.25 -9.10 1.16
CA LEU A 138 -2.30 -10.12 1.55
C LEU A 138 -2.98 -11.49 1.51
N TYR A 139 -2.51 -12.40 0.63
CA TYR A 139 -3.08 -13.73 0.46
C TYR A 139 -2.16 -14.84 0.97
N GLY A 140 -2.72 -16.04 1.15
CA GLY A 140 -1.97 -17.24 1.52
C GLY A 140 -1.80 -17.46 3.01
N LYS A 141 -2.55 -16.77 3.89
CA LYS A 141 -2.52 -16.98 5.34
C LYS A 141 -3.63 -17.96 5.77
N LYS A 142 -3.28 -18.98 6.60
CA LYS A 142 -4.24 -20.02 7.06
C LYS A 142 -5.35 -19.47 7.95
N THR A 143 -5.06 -18.40 8.71
CA THR A 143 -6.03 -17.76 9.60
C THR A 143 -7.08 -16.92 8.87
N VAL A 144 -6.87 -16.62 7.60
CA VAL A 144 -7.86 -15.96 6.73
C VAL A 144 -8.62 -17.01 5.96
N SER A 145 -9.92 -17.07 6.15
CA SER A 145 -10.76 -18.03 5.45
C SER A 145 -10.77 -17.76 3.94
N ARG A 146 -10.91 -18.79 3.11
CA ARG A 146 -11.05 -18.61 1.66
C ARG A 146 -12.23 -17.70 1.31
N TRP A 147 -13.33 -17.85 2.04
CA TRP A 147 -14.50 -17.01 1.85
C TRP A 147 -14.22 -15.55 2.23
N GLY A 148 -13.57 -15.31 3.37
CA GLY A 148 -13.22 -13.96 3.82
C GLY A 148 -12.25 -13.25 2.89
N PHE A 149 -11.26 -13.96 2.33
CA PHE A 149 -10.39 -13.41 1.31
C PHE A 149 -11.16 -13.05 0.03
N ARG A 150 -11.98 -13.99 -0.48
CA ARG A 150 -12.84 -13.75 -1.64
C ARG A 150 -13.79 -12.57 -1.42
N HIS A 151 -14.45 -12.49 -0.25
CA HIS A 151 -15.31 -11.38 0.13
C HIS A 151 -14.55 -10.06 0.12
N SER A 152 -13.32 -10.05 0.63
CA SER A 152 -12.47 -8.86 0.64
C SER A 152 -12.12 -8.36 -0.76
N VAL A 153 -11.82 -9.26 -1.69
CA VAL A 153 -11.61 -8.91 -3.11
C VAL A 153 -12.87 -8.26 -3.68
N LEU A 154 -14.04 -8.86 -3.48
CA LEU A 154 -15.32 -8.32 -3.95
C LEU A 154 -15.65 -6.96 -3.33
N GLU A 155 -15.39 -6.77 -2.03
CA GLU A 155 -15.59 -5.49 -1.37
C GLU A 155 -14.66 -4.39 -1.93
N VAL A 156 -13.44 -4.74 -2.26
CA VAL A 156 -12.50 -3.81 -2.91
C VAL A 156 -13.00 -3.41 -4.29
N THR A 157 -13.55 -4.35 -5.09
CA THR A 157 -14.08 -4.02 -6.44
C THR A 157 -15.30 -3.11 -6.42
N ARG A 158 -16.03 -3.07 -5.32
CA ARG A 158 -17.22 -2.19 -5.14
C ARG A 158 -16.85 -0.78 -4.68
N ARG A 159 -15.58 -0.54 -4.37
CA ARG A 159 -15.10 0.75 -3.86
C ARG A 159 -14.42 1.54 -4.97
N PRO A 160 -14.39 2.86 -4.86
CA PRO A 160 -13.68 3.71 -5.82
C PRO A 160 -12.16 3.61 -5.57
N VAL A 161 -11.55 2.53 -6.02
CA VAL A 161 -10.10 2.29 -5.91
C VAL A 161 -9.47 2.27 -7.28
N CYS A 162 -8.28 2.83 -7.39
CA CYS A 162 -7.53 2.86 -8.64
C CYS A 162 -6.48 1.75 -8.75
N HIS A 163 -6.12 1.12 -7.64
CA HIS A 163 -4.98 0.22 -7.59
C HIS A 163 -5.20 -0.93 -6.60
N VAL A 164 -4.96 -2.16 -7.04
CA VAL A 164 -5.00 -3.35 -6.18
C VAL A 164 -3.70 -4.14 -6.39
N LEU A 165 -3.01 -4.40 -5.30
CA LEU A 165 -1.83 -5.23 -5.24
C LEU A 165 -2.17 -6.52 -4.52
N LEU A 166 -2.02 -7.66 -5.18
CA LEU A 166 -2.10 -8.98 -4.55
C LEU A 166 -0.69 -9.41 -4.15
N GLN A 167 -0.45 -9.54 -2.86
CA GLN A 167 0.86 -9.91 -2.33
C GLN A 167 0.75 -11.14 -1.46
N ARG A 168 1.59 -12.15 -1.73
CA ARG A 168 1.66 -13.32 -0.88
C ARG A 168 2.23 -12.95 0.50
N CYS A 169 1.57 -13.40 1.56
CA CYS A 169 2.08 -13.31 2.92
C CYS A 169 3.42 -14.06 3.07
N ALA A 170 4.21 -13.62 4.04
CA ALA A 170 5.41 -14.32 4.49
C ALA A 170 5.32 -14.57 6.00
N GLY A 171 5.99 -15.59 6.50
CA GLY A 171 6.05 -15.90 7.92
C GLY A 171 5.47 -17.26 8.28
N ALA A 172 4.98 -17.41 9.51
CA ALA A 172 4.32 -18.62 9.99
C ALA A 172 2.86 -18.71 9.50
N ASP A 173 2.27 -19.89 9.60
CA ASP A 173 0.86 -20.17 9.29
C ASP A 173 0.43 -19.83 7.86
N MET A 174 1.31 -20.16 6.91
CA MET A 174 1.04 -19.98 5.49
C MET A 174 0.36 -21.20 4.88
N LEU A 175 -0.54 -20.95 3.94
CA LEU A 175 -1.05 -21.97 3.02
C LEU A 175 0.09 -22.56 2.20
N ASP A 176 -0.06 -23.81 1.78
CA ASP A 176 0.82 -24.40 0.77
C ASP A 176 0.73 -23.63 -0.57
N ASP A 177 1.68 -23.90 -1.46
CA ASP A 177 1.79 -23.16 -2.71
C ASP A 177 0.58 -23.35 -3.62
N ALA A 178 -0.04 -24.54 -3.64
CA ALA A 178 -1.19 -24.82 -4.49
C ALA A 178 -2.44 -24.07 -3.99
N ALA A 179 -2.70 -24.11 -2.69
CA ALA A 179 -3.82 -23.37 -2.09
C ALA A 179 -3.65 -21.85 -2.20
N ALA A 180 -2.43 -21.34 -2.01
CA ALA A 180 -2.15 -19.92 -2.18
C ALA A 180 -2.31 -19.48 -3.66
N GLN A 181 -1.88 -20.31 -4.60
CA GLN A 181 -2.07 -20.06 -6.03
C GLN A 181 -3.56 -20.03 -6.39
N ALA A 182 -4.36 -20.96 -5.87
CA ALA A 182 -5.80 -20.98 -6.10
C ALA A 182 -6.50 -19.70 -5.57
N GLN A 183 -6.05 -19.15 -4.43
CA GLN A 183 -6.54 -17.86 -3.94
C GLN A 183 -6.17 -16.72 -4.90
N LEU A 184 -4.95 -16.72 -5.40
CA LEU A 184 -4.46 -15.70 -6.35
C LEU A 184 -5.26 -15.75 -7.66
N ASP A 185 -5.48 -16.95 -8.21
CA ASP A 185 -6.20 -17.13 -9.47
C ASP A 185 -7.65 -16.69 -9.34
N GLU A 186 -8.32 -17.03 -8.23
CA GLU A 186 -9.69 -16.59 -7.94
C GLU A 186 -9.76 -15.06 -7.82
N ALA A 187 -8.82 -14.44 -7.10
CA ALA A 187 -8.77 -12.99 -6.97
C ALA A 187 -8.51 -12.29 -8.31
N ALA A 188 -7.60 -12.84 -9.11
CA ALA A 188 -7.29 -12.33 -10.45
C ALA A 188 -8.52 -12.35 -11.37
N GLN A 189 -9.30 -13.44 -11.33
CA GLN A 189 -10.54 -13.55 -12.08
C GLN A 189 -11.55 -12.50 -11.64
N LEU A 190 -11.81 -12.37 -10.32
CA LEU A 190 -12.76 -11.39 -9.77
C LEU A 190 -12.40 -9.94 -10.11
N LEU A 191 -11.11 -9.60 -10.04
CA LEU A 191 -10.62 -8.27 -10.42
C LEU A 191 -10.82 -8.01 -11.92
N THR A 192 -10.52 -9.00 -12.77
CA THR A 192 -10.73 -8.90 -14.22
C THR A 192 -12.22 -8.73 -14.57
N GLU A 193 -13.11 -9.51 -13.95
CA GLU A 193 -14.55 -9.40 -14.12
C GLU A 193 -15.08 -8.03 -13.68
N ALA A 194 -14.44 -7.41 -12.67
CA ALA A 194 -14.76 -6.07 -12.22
C ALA A 194 -14.13 -4.93 -13.07
N GLY A 195 -13.43 -5.28 -14.15
CA GLY A 195 -12.85 -4.31 -15.08
C GLY A 195 -11.44 -3.81 -14.72
N PHE A 196 -10.78 -4.44 -13.75
CA PHE A 196 -9.38 -4.15 -13.48
C PHE A 196 -8.48 -4.79 -14.53
N VAL A 197 -7.43 -4.07 -14.92
CA VAL A 197 -6.42 -4.55 -15.86
C VAL A 197 -5.14 -4.88 -15.10
N GLN A 198 -4.65 -6.09 -15.30
CA GLN A 198 -3.35 -6.48 -14.77
C GLN A 198 -2.25 -5.81 -15.59
N TYR A 199 -1.44 -4.96 -14.98
CA TYR A 199 -0.37 -4.24 -15.66
C TYR A 199 1.04 -4.72 -15.30
N LEU A 200 1.19 -5.39 -14.15
CA LEU A 200 2.43 -6.02 -13.74
C LEU A 200 2.14 -7.45 -13.30
N GLN A 201 2.65 -8.39 -14.06
CA GLN A 201 2.75 -9.79 -13.65
C GLN A 201 4.21 -10.04 -13.31
N SER A 202 4.51 -10.23 -12.03
CA SER A 202 5.82 -10.73 -11.69
C SER A 202 5.85 -12.22 -12.00
N PRO A 203 6.70 -12.70 -12.92
CA PRO A 203 6.91 -14.13 -13.05
C PRO A 203 7.30 -14.66 -11.67
N ALA A 204 6.83 -15.86 -11.33
CA ALA A 204 7.15 -16.54 -10.07
C ALA A 204 8.66 -16.90 -10.03
N VAL A 205 9.51 -15.89 -10.04
CA VAL A 205 10.94 -16.06 -9.81
C VAL A 205 11.10 -16.19 -8.32
N ARG A 206 11.39 -17.41 -7.86
CA ARG A 206 11.91 -17.64 -6.51
C ARG A 206 13.16 -16.78 -6.37
N THR A 207 13.05 -15.67 -5.66
CA THR A 207 14.23 -14.97 -5.18
C THR A 207 14.90 -15.88 -4.15
N ASN A 208 16.20 -15.82 -3.98
CA ASN A 208 16.94 -16.56 -2.94
C ASN A 208 16.40 -16.29 -1.51
N SER A 209 15.53 -15.29 -1.35
CA SER A 209 14.80 -14.96 -0.12
C SER A 209 13.44 -15.65 0.02
N GLY A 210 13.01 -16.47 -0.93
CA GLY A 210 11.73 -17.20 -0.89
C GLY A 210 10.47 -16.32 -0.99
N ARG A 211 10.61 -15.02 -1.24
CA ARG A 211 9.46 -14.10 -1.37
C ARG A 211 8.94 -14.08 -2.80
N ALA A 212 7.66 -14.43 -2.96
CA ALA A 212 6.96 -14.23 -4.23
C ALA A 212 6.87 -12.73 -4.53
N ARG A 213 7.07 -12.37 -5.80
CA ARG A 213 6.88 -10.98 -6.22
C ARG A 213 5.39 -10.64 -6.27
N PRO A 214 5.02 -9.39 -6.01
CA PRO A 214 3.62 -8.97 -6.02
C PRO A 214 3.04 -8.92 -7.43
N THR A 215 1.75 -9.24 -7.55
CA THR A 215 0.95 -9.05 -8.76
C THR A 215 0.11 -7.79 -8.60
N VAL A 216 0.19 -6.89 -9.56
CA VAL A 216 -0.42 -5.56 -9.48
C VAL A 216 -1.54 -5.40 -10.49
N TRP A 217 -2.67 -4.89 -10.03
CA TRP A 217 -3.86 -4.62 -10.81
C TRP A 217 -4.23 -3.15 -10.74
N MET A 218 -4.60 -2.56 -11.85
CA MET A 218 -5.09 -1.18 -11.92
C MET A 218 -6.48 -1.13 -12.52
N CYS A 219 -7.35 -0.32 -11.91
CA CYS A 219 -8.56 0.16 -12.54
C CYS A 219 -8.29 1.57 -13.06
N TRP A 220 -8.44 1.80 -14.35
CA TRP A 220 -8.37 3.12 -14.92
C TRP A 220 -9.78 3.73 -14.90
N PRO A 221 -9.99 4.89 -14.26
CA PRO A 221 -11.18 5.68 -14.52
C PRO A 221 -11.25 5.92 -16.03
N SER A 222 -12.45 5.87 -16.60
CA SER A 222 -12.67 6.01 -18.05
C SER A 222 -12.05 7.30 -18.66
N ALA A 223 -11.72 8.29 -17.83
CA ALA A 223 -11.05 9.53 -18.19
C ALA A 223 -9.52 9.48 -18.19
N CYS A 224 -8.91 8.43 -17.61
CA CYS A 224 -7.45 8.32 -17.40
C CYS A 224 -6.83 7.10 -18.07
N ARG A 225 -7.29 6.71 -19.25
CA ARG A 225 -6.57 5.68 -20.03
C ARG A 225 -5.20 6.23 -20.43
N PRO A 226 -4.09 5.49 -20.20
CA PRO A 226 -2.79 5.91 -20.73
C PRO A 226 -2.89 6.07 -22.23
N THR A 227 -2.29 7.15 -22.75
CA THR A 227 -2.05 7.28 -24.18
C THR A 227 -1.24 6.08 -24.67
N PRO A 228 -1.51 5.54 -25.86
CA PRO A 228 -0.73 4.43 -26.41
C PRO A 228 0.74 4.85 -26.51
N GLY A 229 1.60 4.20 -25.71
CA GLY A 229 3.03 4.54 -25.64
C GLY A 229 3.65 4.36 -24.24
N TRP A 230 2.88 4.16 -23.20
CA TRP A 230 3.41 3.77 -21.90
C TRP A 230 3.77 2.27 -21.92
N THR A 231 5.02 1.98 -22.12
CA THR A 231 5.63 0.68 -21.75
C THR A 231 6.12 0.81 -20.32
N ALA A 232 5.60 -0.08 -19.44
CA ALA A 232 6.03 -0.20 -18.05
C ALA A 232 7.47 -0.67 -17.92
#